data_ee0d128625691062bbf62a6ebf5f81cf
#
_entry.id   ee0d128625691062bbf62a6ebf5f81cf
#
_cell.length_a   1.000
_cell.length_b   1.000
_cell.length_c   1.000
_cell.angle_alpha   90.00
_cell.angle_beta   90.00
_cell.angle_gamma   90.00
#
_symmetry.space_group_name_H-M   'P 1'
#
loop_
_entity.id
_entity.type
_entity.pdbx_description
1 polymer ?
#
loop_
_entity_poly.entity_id
_entity_poly.type
_entity_poly.pdbx_seq_one_letter_code
_entity_poly.pdbx_strand_id
1 'polypeptide(L)'
;MIKLVEICEILNASKGLKRRYTLREIYVNPEHVVSLRAATAYKQKLAENAMPKDLDSRQEFTRLMLNRGQSGLEVVVVGAPEVIENKLRIRGVLHG
;
A
#
# COMPACT_ATOMS: atom_id res chain seq x y z
N MET A 1 7.50 14.24 4.78
CA MET A 1 7.26 12.98 4.06
C MET A 1 7.28 11.79 4.98
N ILE A 2 6.40 10.88 4.77
CA ILE A 2 6.30 9.65 5.55
C ILE A 2 6.75 8.49 4.67
N LYS A 3 7.67 7.67 5.18
CA LYS A 3 8.12 6.49 4.45
C LYS A 3 7.19 5.32 4.73
N LEU A 4 6.66 4.73 3.67
CA LEU A 4 5.83 3.54 3.73
C LEU A 4 6.38 2.48 2.79
N VAL A 5 5.89 1.26 2.91
CA VAL A 5 6.29 0.19 2.01
C VAL A 5 5.12 -0.10 1.08
N GLU A 6 5.35 0.09 -0.20
CA GLU A 6 4.35 -0.09 -1.23
C GLU A 6 4.43 -1.51 -1.82
N ILE A 7 3.26 -2.08 -2.11
CA ILE A 7 3.17 -3.32 -2.87
C ILE A 7 3.07 -2.97 -4.34
N CYS A 8 3.98 -3.48 -5.14
CA CYS A 8 3.97 -3.26 -6.59
C CYS A 8 3.80 -4.58 -7.31
N GLU A 9 2.95 -4.57 -8.32
CA GLU A 9 2.77 -5.74 -9.18
C GLU A 9 3.88 -5.80 -10.21
N ILE A 10 4.49 -6.96 -10.35
CA ILE A 10 5.48 -7.20 -11.39
C ILE A 10 4.79 -7.93 -12.53
N LEU A 11 4.78 -7.30 -13.70
CA LEU A 11 4.26 -7.94 -14.89
C LEU A 11 5.37 -8.76 -15.50
N ASN A 12 5.24 -10.08 -15.42
CA ASN A 12 6.19 -10.96 -16.05
C ASN A 12 5.57 -11.55 -17.31
N ALA A 13 5.73 -10.84 -18.41
CA ALA A 13 5.11 -11.19 -19.66
C ALA A 13 5.61 -12.52 -20.23
N SER A 14 6.82 -12.93 -19.88
CA SER A 14 7.43 -14.12 -20.46
C SER A 14 6.83 -15.42 -19.94
N LYS A 15 6.21 -15.40 -18.78
CA LYS A 15 5.59 -16.61 -18.23
C LYS A 15 4.09 -16.53 -18.08
N GLY A 16 3.52 -15.44 -18.44
CA GLY A 16 2.11 -15.26 -18.78
C GLY A 16 1.07 -15.56 -17.73
N LEU A 17 1.37 -16.18 -16.62
CA LEU A 17 0.32 -16.80 -15.86
C LEU A 17 0.23 -16.45 -14.40
N LYS A 18 1.27 -15.88 -13.79
CA LYS A 18 1.22 -15.54 -12.38
C LYS A 18 1.63 -14.11 -12.14
N ARG A 19 0.72 -13.37 -11.53
CA ARG A 19 1.05 -12.05 -11.04
C ARG A 19 1.94 -12.20 -9.82
N ARG A 20 3.03 -11.48 -9.82
CA ARG A 20 3.92 -11.42 -8.68
C ARG A 20 3.96 -10.01 -8.14
N TYR A 21 4.26 -9.90 -6.88
CA TYR A 21 4.31 -8.62 -6.19
C TYR A 21 5.66 -8.45 -5.54
N THR A 22 6.11 -7.22 -5.48
CA THR A 22 7.35 -6.86 -4.81
C THR A 22 7.09 -5.68 -3.88
N LEU A 23 7.99 -5.50 -2.93
CA LEU A 23 7.91 -4.37 -1.99
C LEU A 23 8.85 -3.27 -2.44
N ARG A 24 8.41 -2.04 -2.27
CA ARG A 24 9.22 -0.88 -2.62
C ARG A 24 8.93 0.23 -1.62
N GLU A 25 9.98 0.93 -1.19
CA GLU A 25 9.77 2.08 -0.32
C GLU A 25 9.15 3.23 -1.11
N ILE A 26 8.23 3.94 -0.47
CA ILE A 26 7.59 5.11 -1.05
C ILE A 26 7.51 6.19 0.03
N TYR A 27 7.71 7.43 -0.36
CA TYR A 27 7.57 8.58 0.52
C TYR A 27 6.28 9.31 0.17
N VAL A 28 5.41 9.46 1.16
CA VAL A 28 4.08 10.03 0.96
C VAL A 28 3.97 11.33 1.74
N ASN A 29 3.44 12.37 1.09
CA ASN A 29 3.10 13.61 1.77
C ASN A 29 1.71 13.44 2.37
N PRO A 30 1.57 13.49 3.71
CA PRO A 30 0.27 13.29 4.34
C PRO A 30 -0.80 14.27 3.87
N GLU A 31 -0.40 15.47 3.46
CA GLU A 31 -1.34 16.47 2.97
C GLU A 31 -2.01 16.06 1.65
N HIS A 32 -1.41 15.14 0.92
CA HIS A 32 -1.97 14.69 -0.34
C HIS A 32 -2.86 13.45 -0.20
N VAL A 33 -3.00 12.91 1.00
CA VAL A 33 -3.84 11.73 1.22
C VAL A 33 -5.30 12.15 1.27
N VAL A 34 -6.08 11.64 0.34
CA VAL A 34 -7.51 11.93 0.24
C VAL A 34 -8.32 10.92 1.03
N SER A 35 -7.96 9.66 0.94
CA SER A 35 -8.66 8.60 1.68
C SER A 35 -7.73 7.41 1.89
N LEU A 36 -8.07 6.60 2.88
CA LEU A 36 -7.41 5.32 3.09
C LEU A 36 -8.47 4.29 3.47
N ARG A 37 -8.24 3.06 3.05
CA ARG A 37 -9.15 1.97 3.34
C ARG A 37 -8.40 0.64 3.31
N ALA A 38 -8.97 -0.37 3.94
CA ALA A 38 -8.40 -1.70 3.91
C ALA A 38 -8.35 -2.25 2.49
N ALA A 39 -7.22 -2.83 2.12
CA ALA A 39 -7.07 -3.48 0.82
C ALA A 39 -7.18 -5.00 1.01
N THR A 40 -8.39 -5.46 1.25
CA THR A 40 -8.65 -6.85 1.62
C THR A 40 -8.28 -7.86 0.53
N ALA A 41 -8.37 -7.46 -0.73
CA ALA A 41 -7.99 -8.33 -1.84
C ALA A 41 -6.52 -8.74 -1.77
N TYR A 42 -5.66 -7.88 -1.22
CA TYR A 42 -4.24 -8.19 -1.12
C TYR A 42 -3.95 -9.21 -0.02
N LYS A 43 -4.78 -9.25 1.00
CA LYS A 43 -4.65 -10.27 2.03
C LYS A 43 -4.95 -11.66 1.44
N GLN A 44 -5.91 -11.74 0.54
CA GLN A 44 -6.21 -12.98 -0.15
C GLN A 44 -5.05 -13.41 -1.06
N LYS A 45 -4.42 -12.45 -1.74
CA LYS A 45 -3.25 -12.74 -2.58
C LYS A 45 -2.08 -13.26 -1.75
N LEU A 46 -1.95 -12.79 -0.52
CA LEU A 46 -0.94 -13.30 0.39
C LEU A 46 -1.18 -14.78 0.69
N ALA A 47 -2.43 -15.16 0.92
CA ALA A 47 -2.79 -16.54 1.16
C ALA A 47 -2.55 -17.43 -0.06
N GLU A 48 -2.54 -16.86 -1.25
CA GLU A 48 -2.29 -17.58 -2.49
C GLU A 48 -0.80 -17.65 -2.85
N ASN A 49 0.07 -17.19 -1.96
CA ASN A 49 1.52 -17.20 -2.17
C ASN A 49 1.97 -16.30 -3.33
N ALA A 50 1.17 -15.31 -3.70
CA ALA A 50 1.54 -14.37 -4.74
C ALA A 50 2.44 -13.25 -4.22
N MET A 51 2.53 -13.10 -2.91
CA MET A 51 3.27 -12.03 -2.26
C MET A 51 4.69 -12.44 -1.92
N PRO A 52 5.58 -11.48 -1.62
CA PRO A 52 6.94 -11.78 -1.17
C PRO A 52 6.93 -12.70 0.05
N LYS A 53 7.89 -13.60 0.11
CA LYS A 53 7.95 -14.61 1.17
C LYS A 53 8.20 -14.04 2.55
N ASP A 54 8.72 -12.82 2.62
CA ASP A 54 9.06 -12.21 3.90
C ASP A 54 7.85 -11.65 4.63
N LEU A 55 6.69 -11.64 4.00
CA LEU A 55 5.50 -11.11 4.63
C LEU A 55 4.83 -12.17 5.50
N ASP A 56 4.44 -11.74 6.72
CA ASP A 56 3.65 -12.57 7.61
C ASP A 56 2.28 -12.84 6.98
N SER A 57 1.77 -14.05 7.17
CA SER A 57 0.46 -14.43 6.63
C SER A 57 -0.68 -13.59 7.21
N ARG A 58 -0.44 -12.94 8.35
CA ARG A 58 -1.44 -12.07 8.99
C ARG A 58 -1.30 -10.61 8.58
N GLN A 59 -0.37 -10.31 7.68
CA GLN A 59 -0.12 -8.94 7.26
C GLN A 59 -1.37 -8.36 6.61
N GLU A 60 -1.68 -7.12 6.96
CA GLU A 60 -2.77 -6.37 6.36
C GLU A 60 -2.19 -5.28 5.47
N PHE A 61 -3.04 -4.78 4.58
CA PHE A 61 -2.64 -3.80 3.58
C PHE A 61 -3.66 -2.67 3.56
N THR A 62 -3.19 -1.49 3.20
CA THR A 62 -4.03 -0.30 3.13
C THR A 62 -3.91 0.32 1.75
N ARG A 63 -5.05 0.69 1.19
CA ARG A 63 -5.12 1.42 -0.08
C ARG A 63 -5.21 2.90 0.22
N LEU A 64 -4.26 3.65 -0.31
CA LEU A 64 -4.23 5.11 -0.17
C LEU A 64 -4.62 5.73 -1.50
N MET A 65 -5.54 6.68 -1.45
CA MET A 65 -5.84 7.52 -2.59
C MET A 65 -5.13 8.86 -2.37
N LEU A 66 -4.27 9.20 -3.29
CA LEU A 66 -3.48 10.43 -3.22
C LEU A 66 -3.96 11.40 -4.28
N ASN A 67 -3.92 12.67 -3.96
CA ASN A 67 -4.24 13.73 -4.91
C ASN A 67 -2.95 14.42 -5.36
N ARG A 68 -2.69 14.39 -6.67
CA ARG A 68 -1.55 15.08 -7.26
C ARG A 68 -2.06 16.02 -8.33
N GLY A 69 -2.50 17.19 -7.88
CA GLY A 69 -3.07 18.16 -8.80
C GLY A 69 -4.38 17.68 -9.40
N GLN A 70 -4.43 17.46 -10.70
CA GLN A 70 -5.67 17.11 -11.40
C GLN A 70 -5.94 15.61 -11.45
N SER A 71 -4.98 14.77 -11.08
CA SER A 71 -5.15 13.34 -11.18
C SER A 71 -4.94 12.66 -9.85
N GLY A 72 -5.78 11.67 -9.57
CA GLY A 72 -5.62 10.82 -8.41
C GLY A 72 -4.61 9.73 -8.66
N LEU A 73 -3.94 9.30 -7.61
CA LEU A 73 -3.03 8.17 -7.66
C LEU A 73 -3.38 7.23 -6.51
N GLU A 74 -3.53 5.96 -6.83
CA GLU A 74 -3.82 4.96 -5.83
C GLU A 74 -2.58 4.11 -5.59
N VAL A 75 -2.22 3.93 -4.32
CA VAL A 75 -1.12 3.04 -3.93
C VAL A 75 -1.60 2.11 -2.83
N VAL A 76 -1.03 0.91 -2.80
CA VAL A 76 -1.33 -0.05 -1.74
C VAL A 76 -0.06 -0.24 -0.93
N VAL A 77 -0.18 -0.07 0.38
CA VAL A 77 0.97 -0.13 1.28
C VAL A 77 0.78 -1.22 2.32
N VAL A 78 1.91 -1.69 2.86
CA VAL A 78 1.93 -2.70 3.90
C VAL A 78 1.56 -2.04 5.23
N GLY A 79 0.59 -2.63 5.92
CA GLY A 79 0.14 -2.16 7.22
C GLY A 79 -1.36 -2.06 7.28
N ALA A 80 -1.92 -2.28 8.47
CA ALA A 80 -3.35 -2.11 8.71
C ALA A 80 -3.73 -0.64 8.61
N PRO A 81 -4.98 -0.32 8.24
CA PRO A 81 -5.41 1.08 8.13
C PRO A 81 -5.13 1.91 9.37
N GLU A 82 -5.34 1.36 10.56
CA GLU A 82 -5.09 2.09 11.79
C GLU A 82 -3.60 2.43 11.96
N VAL A 83 -2.73 1.50 11.59
CA VAL A 83 -1.28 1.72 11.69
C VAL A 83 -0.86 2.81 10.72
N ILE A 84 -1.38 2.75 9.49
CA ILE A 84 -1.04 3.76 8.48
C ILE A 84 -1.59 5.12 8.90
N GLU A 85 -2.82 5.17 9.39
CA GLU A 85 -3.41 6.41 9.86
C GLU A 85 -2.57 7.04 10.96
N ASN A 86 -2.11 6.23 11.91
CA ASN A 86 -1.27 6.75 12.99
C ASN A 86 0.04 7.32 12.48
N LYS A 87 0.66 6.67 11.52
CA LYS A 87 1.90 7.20 10.93
C LYS A 87 1.68 8.55 10.26
N LEU A 88 0.56 8.71 9.60
CA LEU A 88 0.23 9.97 8.93
C LEU A 88 -0.08 11.06 9.95
N ARG A 89 -0.74 10.72 11.05
CA ARG A 89 -1.08 11.68 12.10
C ARG A 89 0.11 12.16 12.90
N ILE A 90 1.06 11.27 13.18
CA ILE A 90 2.23 11.60 14.01
C ILE A 90 3.01 12.77 13.39
N ARG A 91 2.88 12.97 12.09
CA ARG A 91 3.52 14.10 11.44
C ARG A 91 2.70 15.38 11.50
N GLY A 92 1.57 15.37 12.23
CA GLY A 92 0.86 16.57 12.59
C GLY A 92 0.08 17.23 11.48
N VAL A 93 -0.22 16.55 10.44
CA VAL A 93 -0.84 17.16 9.27
C VAL A 93 -2.34 16.86 9.19
N LEU A 94 -2.73 15.70 9.69
CA LEU A 94 -4.14 15.33 9.64
C LEU A 94 -4.82 15.79 10.92
N HIS A 95 -5.58 16.83 10.79
CA HIS A 95 -6.45 17.26 11.87
C HIS A 95 -7.83 16.74 11.57
N GLY A 96 -8.30 15.92 12.46
CA GLY A 96 -9.62 15.35 12.35
C GLY A 96 -10.69 16.43 12.38
#